data_154e9c47114de72cd30088e8147984cb
#
_entry.id   154e9c47114de72cd30088e8147984cb
#
_cell.length_a   1.000
_cell.length_b   1.000
_cell.length_c   1.000
_cell.angle_alpha   90.00
_cell.angle_beta   90.00
_cell.angle_gamma   90.00
#
_symmetry.space_group_name_H-M   'P 1'
#
loop_
_entity.id
_entity.type
_entity.pdbx_description
1 polymer ?
#
loop_
_entity_poly.entity_id
_entity_poly.type
_entity_poly.pdbx_seq_one_letter_code
_entity_poly.pdbx_strand_id
1 'polypeptide(L)'
;MKLWQNLAAAAVLGLAATASAADAGVHAFTLNLNDGAPKKLADYKGKVLLIVNTASKCGYTKQYAPMEQLYQKYKDRGFEVLAFPANNFMGQEPGTNEEIRAFCTAKFNTTFPLFAKISVKGDDIHPLYKYLTTLPEFSGDITWNFNKFLVDPGGKVVARFGTRVDPMSEELTKKLEEILPKRQ
;
A
#
# COMPACT_ATOMS: atom_id res chain seq x y z
N MET A 1 -49.06 -50.82 -18.39
CA MET A 1 -49.00 -49.33 -18.32
C MET A 1 -47.83 -48.94 -17.42
N LYS A 2 -46.69 -48.45 -18.00
CA LYS A 2 -45.53 -48.01 -17.26
C LYS A 2 -45.47 -46.50 -17.40
N LEU A 3 -45.66 -45.78 -16.27
CA LEU A 3 -45.42 -44.30 -16.18
C LEU A 3 -43.95 -44.07 -16.08
N TRP A 4 -43.41 -43.28 -16.99
CA TRP A 4 -42.05 -42.71 -16.91
C TRP A 4 -42.15 -41.36 -16.22
N GLN A 5 -41.48 -41.24 -15.08
CA GLN A 5 -41.29 -39.95 -14.40
C GLN A 5 -39.97 -39.34 -14.92
N ASN A 6 -40.08 -38.21 -15.64
CA ASN A 6 -38.95 -37.38 -16.04
C ASN A 6 -38.53 -36.49 -14.85
N LEU A 7 -37.37 -36.77 -14.26
CA LEU A 7 -36.71 -35.90 -13.33
C LEU A 7 -35.86 -34.87 -14.13
N ALA A 8 -36.37 -33.66 -14.22
CA ALA A 8 -35.60 -32.54 -14.75
C ALA A 8 -34.62 -32.04 -13.66
N ALA A 9 -33.33 -32.31 -13.85
CA ALA A 9 -32.27 -31.74 -13.00
C ALA A 9 -32.04 -30.27 -13.41
N ALA A 10 -32.46 -29.35 -12.59
CA ALA A 10 -32.12 -27.92 -12.75
C ALA A 10 -30.66 -27.70 -12.34
N ALA A 11 -29.82 -27.45 -13.32
CA ALA A 11 -28.43 -26.99 -13.08
C ALA A 11 -28.45 -25.55 -12.63
N VAL A 12 -28.16 -25.32 -11.36
CA VAL A 12 -27.91 -23.98 -10.82
C VAL A 12 -26.50 -23.57 -11.25
N LEU A 13 -26.38 -22.79 -12.33
CA LEU A 13 -25.15 -22.09 -12.66
C LEU A 13 -24.92 -21.00 -11.62
N GLY A 14 -24.02 -21.25 -10.68
CA GLY A 14 -23.51 -20.20 -9.78
C GLY A 14 -22.72 -19.18 -10.59
N LEU A 15 -23.26 -17.97 -10.77
CA LEU A 15 -22.50 -16.83 -11.24
C LEU A 15 -21.46 -16.50 -10.15
N ALA A 16 -20.22 -16.91 -10.37
CA ALA A 16 -19.09 -16.35 -9.64
C ALA A 16 -18.94 -14.89 -10.10
N ALA A 17 -19.39 -13.94 -9.28
CA ALA A 17 -19.16 -12.53 -9.50
C ALA A 17 -17.64 -12.30 -9.49
N THR A 18 -17.06 -12.01 -10.66
CA THR A 18 -15.69 -11.52 -10.76
C THR A 18 -15.66 -10.11 -10.14
N ALA A 19 -15.11 -9.99 -8.92
CA ALA A 19 -14.90 -8.70 -8.30
C ALA A 19 -14.11 -7.80 -9.26
N SER A 20 -14.67 -6.64 -9.57
CA SER A 20 -14.01 -5.63 -10.40
C SER A 20 -12.71 -5.17 -9.71
N ALA A 21 -11.71 -4.77 -10.49
CA ALA A 21 -10.48 -4.17 -9.93
C ALA A 21 -10.79 -2.94 -9.04
N ALA A 22 -11.91 -2.26 -9.29
CA ALA A 22 -12.41 -1.17 -8.45
C ALA A 22 -12.84 -1.66 -7.05
N ASP A 23 -13.41 -2.88 -6.95
CA ASP A 23 -13.85 -3.45 -5.67
C ASP A 23 -12.67 -4.03 -4.86
N ALA A 24 -11.57 -4.40 -5.53
CA ALA A 24 -10.37 -4.93 -4.88
C ALA A 24 -9.46 -3.83 -4.29
N GLY A 25 -9.67 -2.58 -4.66
CA GLY A 25 -8.85 -1.47 -4.19
C GLY A 25 -7.36 -1.67 -4.47
N VAL A 26 -6.49 -1.37 -3.50
CA VAL A 26 -5.04 -1.57 -3.65
C VAL A 26 -4.65 -3.05 -3.78
N HIS A 27 -5.51 -3.97 -3.36
CA HIS A 27 -5.24 -5.40 -3.45
C HIS A 27 -5.23 -5.96 -4.89
N ALA A 28 -5.68 -5.17 -5.88
CA ALA A 28 -5.61 -5.52 -7.30
C ALA A 28 -4.16 -5.50 -7.86
N PHE A 29 -3.21 -4.88 -7.15
CA PHE A 29 -1.87 -4.64 -7.68
C PHE A 29 -0.86 -5.71 -7.25
N THR A 30 0.09 -5.97 -8.15
CA THR A 30 1.30 -6.76 -7.89
C THR A 30 2.50 -5.90 -8.26
N LEU A 31 3.48 -5.79 -7.36
CA LEU A 31 4.72 -5.04 -7.57
C LEU A 31 5.91 -5.88 -7.13
N ASN A 32 7.10 -5.48 -7.53
CA ASN A 32 8.31 -6.15 -7.05
C ASN A 32 8.76 -5.53 -5.72
N LEU A 33 9.18 -6.39 -4.80
CA LEU A 33 9.98 -5.98 -3.66
C LEU A 33 11.34 -5.45 -4.13
N ASN A 34 12.03 -4.79 -3.25
CA ASN A 34 13.34 -4.19 -3.51
C ASN A 34 14.43 -5.22 -3.91
N ASP A 35 14.25 -6.50 -3.57
CA ASP A 35 15.09 -7.62 -4.00
C ASP A 35 14.67 -8.23 -5.35
N GLY A 36 13.66 -7.68 -5.99
CA GLY A 36 13.12 -8.13 -7.26
C GLY A 36 12.01 -9.19 -7.17
N ALA A 37 11.73 -9.74 -6.00
CA ALA A 37 10.68 -10.74 -5.83
C ALA A 37 9.29 -10.13 -6.05
N PRO A 38 8.39 -10.76 -6.85
CA PRO A 38 7.04 -10.27 -7.03
C PRO A 38 6.23 -10.40 -5.75
N LYS A 39 5.47 -9.34 -5.41
CA LYS A 39 4.62 -9.27 -4.22
C LYS A 39 3.23 -8.81 -4.60
N LYS A 40 2.22 -9.63 -4.34
CA LYS A 40 0.81 -9.26 -4.49
C LYS A 40 0.38 -8.44 -3.30
N LEU A 41 -0.23 -7.26 -3.51
CA LEU A 41 -0.80 -6.50 -2.40
C LEU A 41 -2.02 -7.22 -1.78
N ALA A 42 -2.62 -8.17 -2.50
CA ALA A 42 -3.62 -9.09 -1.95
C ALA A 42 -3.11 -9.95 -0.78
N ASP A 43 -1.80 -10.18 -0.65
CA ASP A 43 -1.22 -10.92 0.47
C ASP A 43 -1.34 -10.15 1.80
N TYR A 44 -1.65 -8.87 1.73
CA TYR A 44 -1.89 -8.00 2.89
C TYR A 44 -3.37 -7.85 3.24
N LYS A 45 -4.30 -8.59 2.60
CA LYS A 45 -5.72 -8.56 2.98
C LYS A 45 -5.90 -8.80 4.47
N GLY A 46 -6.80 -8.05 5.08
CA GLY A 46 -7.02 -8.10 6.53
C GLY A 46 -6.08 -7.23 7.36
N LYS A 47 -5.06 -6.60 6.73
CA LYS A 47 -4.17 -5.64 7.37
C LYS A 47 -4.49 -4.21 6.95
N VAL A 48 -4.27 -3.28 7.87
CA VAL A 48 -4.20 -1.84 7.56
C VAL A 48 -2.84 -1.53 6.95
N LEU A 49 -2.80 -0.78 5.84
CA LEU A 49 -1.57 -0.45 5.15
C LEU A 49 -1.30 1.06 5.19
N LEU A 50 -0.03 1.43 5.38
CA LEU A 50 0.47 2.77 5.14
C LEU A 50 1.38 2.74 3.90
N ILE A 51 0.89 3.23 2.78
CA ILE A 51 1.62 3.32 1.51
C ILE A 51 2.33 4.67 1.45
N VAL A 52 3.67 4.67 1.27
CA VAL A 52 4.49 5.89 1.34
C VAL A 52 5.48 5.93 0.19
N ASN A 53 5.55 7.04 -0.57
CA ASN A 53 6.65 7.27 -1.50
C ASN A 53 7.85 7.87 -0.77
N THR A 54 9.02 7.28 -0.93
CA THR A 54 10.19 7.59 -0.11
C THR A 54 11.40 8.05 -0.94
N ALA A 55 12.37 8.69 -0.28
CA ALA A 55 13.64 9.05 -0.90
C ALA A 55 14.78 9.16 0.15
N SER A 56 15.99 8.77 -0.25
CA SER A 56 17.19 8.74 0.63
C SER A 56 17.86 10.08 0.83
N LYS A 57 17.67 11.05 -0.10
CA LYS A 57 18.36 12.36 -0.10
C LYS A 57 17.40 13.54 0.07
N CYS A 58 16.32 13.36 0.83
CA CYS A 58 15.29 14.34 1.08
C CYS A 58 15.42 14.93 2.50
N GLY A 59 15.05 16.18 2.71
CA GLY A 59 14.96 16.77 4.06
C GLY A 59 13.99 16.00 4.99
N TYR A 60 13.06 15.25 4.42
CA TYR A 60 12.10 14.41 5.15
C TYR A 60 12.55 12.94 5.31
N THR A 61 13.73 12.55 4.85
CA THR A 61 14.28 11.18 4.97
C THR A 61 14.31 10.69 6.43
N LYS A 62 14.43 11.60 7.40
CA LYS A 62 14.32 11.31 8.82
C LYS A 62 12.98 10.64 9.22
N GLN A 63 11.95 10.75 8.40
CA GLN A 63 10.64 10.08 8.64
C GLN A 63 10.71 8.55 8.56
N TYR A 64 11.78 7.95 8.01
CA TYR A 64 11.99 6.51 8.11
C TYR A 64 12.01 6.01 9.57
N ALA A 65 12.60 6.79 10.49
CA ALA A 65 12.66 6.43 11.91
C ALA A 65 11.24 6.36 12.55
N PRO A 66 10.40 7.41 12.49
CA PRO A 66 9.03 7.32 13.00
C PRO A 66 8.15 6.34 12.21
N MET A 67 8.42 6.05 10.93
CA MET A 67 7.74 4.98 10.19
C MET A 67 8.06 3.61 10.79
N GLU A 68 9.33 3.34 11.11
CA GLU A 68 9.74 2.10 11.77
C GLU A 68 9.14 2.00 13.18
N GLN A 69 9.13 3.07 13.96
CA GLN A 69 8.47 3.10 15.28
C GLN A 69 6.98 2.78 15.18
N LEU A 70 6.28 3.38 14.21
CA LEU A 70 4.87 3.10 13.95
C LEU A 70 4.66 1.63 13.57
N TYR A 71 5.49 1.10 12.68
CA TYR A 71 5.44 -0.29 12.25
C TYR A 71 5.63 -1.24 13.45
N GLN A 72 6.68 -1.07 14.24
CA GLN A 72 6.94 -1.90 15.41
C GLN A 72 5.80 -1.85 16.44
N LYS A 73 5.18 -0.68 16.61
CA LYS A 73 4.07 -0.49 17.56
C LYS A 73 2.80 -1.25 17.16
N TYR A 74 2.53 -1.35 15.83
CA TYR A 74 1.22 -1.82 15.35
C TYR A 74 1.26 -3.09 14.50
N LYS A 75 2.42 -3.61 14.09
CA LYS A 75 2.55 -4.80 13.20
C LYS A 75 1.80 -6.02 13.73
N ASP A 76 1.88 -6.28 15.03
CA ASP A 76 1.22 -7.41 15.68
C ASP A 76 -0.31 -7.21 15.83
N ARG A 77 -0.80 -6.04 15.45
CA ARG A 77 -2.22 -5.68 15.39
C ARG A 77 -2.76 -5.65 13.97
N GLY A 78 -2.04 -6.23 13.00
CA GLY A 78 -2.47 -6.26 11.61
C GLY A 78 -2.22 -4.94 10.87
N PHE A 79 -1.09 -4.27 11.13
CA PHE A 79 -0.63 -3.09 10.41
C PHE A 79 0.63 -3.38 9.61
N GLU A 80 0.76 -2.72 8.45
CA GLU A 80 1.94 -2.83 7.59
C GLU A 80 2.32 -1.48 6.99
N VAL A 81 3.61 -1.21 6.86
CA VAL A 81 4.15 -0.07 6.12
C VAL A 81 4.70 -0.56 4.79
N LEU A 82 4.27 0.02 3.68
CA LEU A 82 4.74 -0.30 2.34
C LEU A 82 5.48 0.91 1.77
N ALA A 83 6.80 0.86 1.75
CA ALA A 83 7.65 1.95 1.26
C ALA A 83 7.99 1.76 -0.22
N PHE A 84 7.76 2.81 -1.00
CA PHE A 84 8.00 2.86 -2.45
C PHE A 84 9.02 3.96 -2.77
N PRO A 85 10.30 3.64 -2.94
CA PRO A 85 11.31 4.60 -3.36
C PRO A 85 10.93 5.24 -4.70
N ALA A 86 11.10 6.56 -4.82
CA ALA A 86 10.74 7.30 -6.02
C ALA A 86 11.71 8.45 -6.30
N ASN A 87 12.19 8.54 -7.55
CA ASN A 87 13.18 9.55 -7.95
C ASN A 87 12.57 10.78 -8.64
N ASN A 88 11.22 10.94 -8.55
CA ASN A 88 10.49 11.99 -9.27
C ASN A 88 10.75 13.42 -8.72
N PHE A 89 11.27 13.56 -7.52
CA PHE A 89 11.43 14.85 -6.86
C PHE A 89 12.91 15.21 -6.73
N MET A 90 13.39 16.07 -7.62
CA MET A 90 14.76 16.59 -7.68
C MET A 90 15.85 15.50 -7.70
N GLY A 91 15.56 14.31 -8.21
CA GLY A 91 16.53 13.22 -8.24
C GLY A 91 16.99 12.76 -6.84
N GLN A 92 16.12 12.87 -5.83
CA GLN A 92 16.48 12.59 -4.43
C GLN A 92 16.50 11.08 -4.08
N GLU A 93 16.26 10.19 -5.05
CA GLU A 93 16.41 8.73 -4.90
C GLU A 93 17.23 8.14 -6.05
N PRO A 94 18.51 8.54 -6.24
CA PRO A 94 19.31 8.14 -7.39
C PRO A 94 19.83 6.69 -7.31
N GLY A 95 19.89 6.11 -6.11
CA GLY A 95 20.49 4.81 -5.86
C GLY A 95 19.80 3.63 -6.56
N THR A 96 20.50 2.52 -6.67
CA THR A 96 19.90 1.23 -7.06
C THR A 96 19.01 0.70 -5.94
N ASN A 97 18.23 -0.35 -6.21
CA ASN A 97 17.40 -0.97 -5.18
C ASN A 97 18.26 -1.53 -4.02
N GLU A 98 19.42 -2.11 -4.32
CA GLU A 98 20.37 -2.63 -3.33
C GLU A 98 20.93 -1.52 -2.44
N GLU A 99 21.34 -0.38 -3.05
CA GLU A 99 21.86 0.79 -2.32
C GLU A 99 20.80 1.39 -1.42
N ILE A 100 19.55 1.49 -1.88
CA ILE A 100 18.42 2.00 -1.11
C ILE A 100 18.15 1.08 0.09
N ARG A 101 18.12 -0.23 -0.12
CA ARG A 101 17.94 -1.21 0.96
C ARG A 101 19.05 -1.11 2.00
N ALA A 102 20.31 -1.09 1.56
CA ALA A 102 21.46 -0.94 2.43
C ALA A 102 21.39 0.35 3.26
N PHE A 103 21.03 1.46 2.63
CA PHE A 103 20.83 2.75 3.30
C PHE A 103 19.72 2.70 4.36
N CYS A 104 18.54 2.18 4.03
CA CYS A 104 17.41 2.09 4.94
C CYS A 104 17.73 1.22 6.16
N THR A 105 18.36 0.05 5.92
CA THR A 105 18.75 -0.88 7.00
C THR A 105 19.84 -0.27 7.87
N ALA A 106 20.93 0.24 7.28
CA ALA A 106 22.08 0.73 8.05
C ALA A 106 21.78 2.01 8.85
N LYS A 107 20.94 2.89 8.30
CA LYS A 107 20.71 4.21 8.90
C LYS A 107 19.46 4.26 9.80
N PHE A 108 18.45 3.48 9.50
CA PHE A 108 17.15 3.56 10.19
C PHE A 108 16.68 2.21 10.77
N ASN A 109 17.44 1.12 10.55
CA ASN A 109 17.07 -0.24 10.97
C ASN A 109 15.65 -0.63 10.49
N THR A 110 15.26 -0.21 9.28
CA THR A 110 13.92 -0.48 8.75
C THR A 110 13.69 -1.98 8.58
N THR A 111 12.54 -2.46 9.05
CA THR A 111 12.13 -3.87 8.97
C THR A 111 10.83 -4.06 8.20
N PHE A 112 10.12 -3.00 7.88
CA PHE A 112 8.91 -3.04 7.05
C PHE A 112 9.24 -3.31 5.57
N PRO A 113 8.28 -3.80 4.76
CA PRO A 113 8.44 -4.05 3.34
C PRO A 113 8.91 -2.83 2.55
N LEU A 114 10.03 -3.00 1.85
CA LEU A 114 10.58 -2.05 0.91
C LEU A 114 10.40 -2.59 -0.51
N PHE A 115 9.71 -1.83 -1.35
CA PHE A 115 9.46 -2.17 -2.75
C PHE A 115 10.57 -1.65 -3.68
N ALA A 116 10.61 -2.15 -4.89
CA ALA A 116 11.48 -1.63 -5.93
C ALA A 116 11.11 -0.17 -6.23
N LYS A 117 12.10 0.60 -6.68
CA LYS A 117 11.91 2.00 -7.08
C LYS A 117 10.92 2.10 -8.23
N ILE A 118 9.93 2.98 -8.09
CA ILE A 118 8.88 3.24 -9.09
C ILE A 118 8.74 4.73 -9.36
N SER A 119 8.04 5.09 -10.45
CA SER A 119 7.58 6.46 -10.67
C SER A 119 6.23 6.68 -10.00
N VAL A 120 6.08 7.82 -9.31
CA VAL A 120 4.85 8.20 -8.60
C VAL A 120 4.17 9.44 -9.20
N LYS A 121 4.73 9.97 -10.30
CA LYS A 121 4.25 11.16 -10.99
C LYS A 121 4.74 11.20 -12.44
N GLY A 122 4.00 11.87 -13.33
CA GLY A 122 4.36 12.04 -14.74
C GLY A 122 3.80 10.95 -15.63
N ASP A 123 4.26 10.90 -16.88
CA ASP A 123 3.70 10.02 -17.92
C ASP A 123 3.98 8.54 -17.65
N ASP A 124 5.06 8.25 -16.92
CA ASP A 124 5.49 6.91 -16.51
C ASP A 124 5.00 6.49 -15.13
N ILE A 125 4.03 7.21 -14.58
CA ILE A 125 3.45 6.93 -13.26
C ILE A 125 3.03 5.46 -13.14
N HIS A 126 3.48 4.79 -12.07
CA HIS A 126 3.12 3.39 -11.83
C HIS A 126 1.60 3.24 -11.61
N PRO A 127 0.95 2.17 -12.14
CA PRO A 127 -0.50 1.97 -12.03
C PRO A 127 -1.08 2.08 -10.63
N LEU A 128 -0.37 1.61 -9.58
CA LEU A 128 -0.78 1.79 -8.19
C LEU A 128 -0.91 3.28 -7.83
N TYR A 129 0.11 4.09 -8.14
CA TYR A 129 0.07 5.52 -7.82
C TYR A 129 -0.91 6.28 -8.70
N LYS A 130 -1.09 5.88 -9.96
CA LYS A 130 -2.17 6.40 -10.80
C LYS A 130 -3.54 6.15 -10.17
N TYR A 131 -3.79 4.93 -9.68
CA TYR A 131 -5.01 4.60 -8.94
C TYR A 131 -5.17 5.49 -7.70
N LEU A 132 -4.16 5.56 -6.83
CA LEU A 132 -4.20 6.35 -5.59
C LEU A 132 -4.48 7.84 -5.82
N THR A 133 -3.92 8.42 -6.89
CA THR A 133 -4.03 9.86 -7.20
C THR A 133 -5.26 10.23 -8.01
N THR A 134 -6.04 9.26 -8.50
CA THR A 134 -7.30 9.47 -9.22
C THR A 134 -8.55 9.15 -8.40
N LEU A 135 -8.39 8.64 -7.17
CA LEU A 135 -9.52 8.42 -6.26
C LEU A 135 -10.22 9.77 -5.96
N PRO A 136 -11.56 9.90 -6.15
CA PRO A 136 -12.24 11.20 -6.00
C PRO A 136 -11.99 11.89 -4.67
N GLU A 137 -12.00 11.13 -3.55
CA GLU A 137 -11.82 11.66 -2.20
C GLU A 137 -10.36 12.06 -1.89
N PHE A 138 -9.38 11.49 -2.62
CA PHE A 138 -7.94 11.64 -2.36
C PHE A 138 -7.16 12.06 -3.60
N SER A 139 -7.86 12.59 -4.62
CA SER A 139 -7.30 12.94 -5.92
C SER A 139 -6.21 14.01 -5.84
N GLY A 140 -5.46 14.09 -6.91
CA GLY A 140 -4.37 15.05 -7.13
C GLY A 140 -2.99 14.41 -7.07
N ASP A 141 -2.06 15.06 -7.76
CA ASP A 141 -0.68 14.59 -7.90
C ASP A 141 0.03 14.40 -6.54
N ILE A 142 1.01 13.51 -6.53
CA ILE A 142 2.02 13.49 -5.47
C ILE A 142 2.89 14.74 -5.65
N THR A 143 2.92 15.59 -4.64
CA THR A 143 3.60 16.89 -4.71
C THR A 143 5.05 16.84 -4.21
N TRP A 144 5.40 15.85 -3.38
CA TRP A 144 6.74 15.68 -2.82
C TRP A 144 6.95 14.25 -2.29
N ASN A 145 8.18 13.94 -1.83
CA ASN A 145 8.46 12.69 -1.12
C ASN A 145 7.68 12.59 0.20
N PHE A 146 7.49 11.39 0.69
CA PHE A 146 6.82 11.08 1.97
C PHE A 146 5.33 11.50 2.03
N ASN A 147 4.61 11.50 0.88
CA ASN A 147 3.14 11.46 0.89
C ASN A 147 2.69 10.06 1.33
N LYS A 148 1.61 10.00 2.07
CA LYS A 148 1.13 8.76 2.69
C LYS A 148 -0.33 8.53 2.38
N PHE A 149 -0.69 7.29 2.07
CA PHE A 149 -2.06 6.83 1.95
C PHE A 149 -2.32 5.75 2.99
N LEU A 150 -3.37 5.93 3.79
CA LEU A 150 -3.81 4.92 4.75
C LEU A 150 -4.92 4.09 4.10
N VAL A 151 -4.78 2.77 4.20
CA VAL A 151 -5.66 1.80 3.54
C VAL A 151 -6.24 0.87 4.58
N ASP A 152 -7.53 0.62 4.52
CA ASP A 152 -8.23 -0.28 5.43
C ASP A 152 -7.95 -1.78 5.11
N PRO A 153 -8.35 -2.72 5.98
CA PRO A 153 -8.16 -4.15 5.76
C PRO A 153 -8.79 -4.71 4.49
N GLY A 154 -9.77 -4.00 3.91
CA GLY A 154 -10.43 -4.35 2.65
C GLY A 154 -9.69 -3.87 1.41
N GLY A 155 -8.67 -3.03 1.54
CA GLY A 155 -7.91 -2.46 0.42
C GLY A 155 -8.41 -1.09 -0.04
N LYS A 156 -9.37 -0.49 0.66
CA LYS A 156 -9.89 0.85 0.36
C LYS A 156 -9.00 1.92 1.02
N VAL A 157 -8.64 2.96 0.28
CA VAL A 157 -7.97 4.14 0.84
C VAL A 157 -8.97 4.91 1.71
N VAL A 158 -8.56 5.27 2.93
CA VAL A 158 -9.40 5.95 3.92
C VAL A 158 -8.83 7.28 4.40
N ALA A 159 -7.56 7.56 4.11
CA ALA A 159 -6.95 8.86 4.35
C ALA A 159 -5.73 9.08 3.46
N ARG A 160 -5.41 10.36 3.21
CA ARG A 160 -4.19 10.79 2.55
C ARG A 160 -3.53 11.87 3.40
N PHE A 161 -2.21 11.73 3.65
CA PHE A 161 -1.43 12.69 4.43
C PHE A 161 -0.29 13.25 3.60
N GLY A 162 -0.09 14.54 3.69
CA GLY A 162 1.01 15.22 3.01
C GLY A 162 2.38 14.92 3.64
N THR A 163 3.43 15.36 2.96
CA THR A 163 4.83 15.19 3.35
C THR A 163 5.12 15.59 4.80
N ARG A 164 4.52 16.69 5.29
CA ARG A 164 4.82 17.27 6.61
C ARG A 164 4.24 16.51 7.79
N VAL A 165 3.22 15.67 7.54
CA VAL A 165 2.58 14.88 8.60
C VAL A 165 3.56 13.81 9.08
N ASP A 166 3.96 13.89 10.34
CA ASP A 166 4.82 12.89 10.96
C ASP A 166 4.06 11.55 11.11
N PRO A 167 4.69 10.41 10.80
CA PRO A 167 4.06 9.10 10.96
C PRO A 167 3.55 8.81 12.38
N MET A 168 4.18 9.37 13.42
CA MET A 168 3.77 9.22 14.81
C MET A 168 2.85 10.35 15.32
N SER A 169 2.43 11.28 14.43
CA SER A 169 1.50 12.35 14.82
C SER A 169 0.16 11.80 15.29
N GLU A 170 -0.52 12.55 16.16
CA GLU A 170 -1.87 12.22 16.62
C GLU A 170 -2.85 12.10 15.46
N GLU A 171 -2.73 13.00 14.46
CA GLU A 171 -3.56 13.00 13.26
C GLU A 171 -3.53 11.64 12.54
N LEU A 172 -2.35 11.08 12.29
CA LEU A 172 -2.20 9.80 11.60
C LEU A 172 -2.54 8.62 12.52
N THR A 173 -2.02 8.60 13.74
CA THR A 173 -2.20 7.47 14.67
C THR A 173 -3.64 7.29 15.10
N LYS A 174 -4.39 8.38 15.33
CA LYS A 174 -5.83 8.32 15.61
C LYS A 174 -6.59 7.67 14.45
N LYS A 175 -6.32 8.11 13.21
CA LYS A 175 -6.98 7.55 12.02
C LYS A 175 -6.62 6.09 11.81
N LEU A 176 -5.37 5.70 12.07
CA LEU A 176 -4.92 4.32 12.05
C LEU A 176 -5.67 3.47 13.09
N GLU A 177 -5.77 3.93 14.34
CA GLU A 177 -6.42 3.18 15.42
C GLU A 177 -7.92 2.98 15.21
N GLU A 178 -8.60 3.92 14.54
CA GLU A 178 -10.03 3.80 14.17
C GLU A 178 -10.31 2.60 13.26
N ILE A 179 -9.34 2.21 12.41
CA ILE A 179 -9.53 1.17 11.39
C ILE A 179 -8.74 -0.12 11.64
N LEU A 180 -7.88 -0.13 12.67
CA LEU A 180 -7.19 -1.36 13.06
C LEU A 180 -8.20 -2.44 13.51
N PRO A 181 -7.94 -3.73 13.14
CA PRO A 181 -8.73 -4.83 13.65
C PRO A 181 -8.81 -4.78 15.19
N LYS A 182 -10.01 -4.99 15.75
CA LYS A 182 -10.18 -5.07 17.19
C LYS A 182 -9.38 -6.26 17.72
N ARG A 183 -8.72 -6.09 18.87
CA ARG A 183 -8.09 -7.22 19.56
C ARG A 183 -9.18 -8.25 19.89
N GLN A 184 -8.97 -9.46 19.41
CA GLN A 184 -9.76 -10.62 19.87
C GLN A 184 -9.34 -10.97 21.28
#